data_d5282c80be63533901854e94c45ce542
#
_entry.id   d5282c80be63533901854e94c45ce542
#
_cell.length_a   1.000
_cell.length_b   1.000
_cell.length_c   1.000
_cell.angle_alpha   90.00
_cell.angle_beta   90.00
_cell.angle_gamma   90.00
#
_symmetry.space_group_name_H-M   'P 1'
#
loop_
_entity.id
_entity.type
_entity.pdbx_description
1 polymer ?
#
loop_
_entity_poly.entity_id
_entity_poly.type
_entity_poly.pdbx_seq_one_letter_code
_entity_poly.pdbx_strand_id
1 'polypeptide(L)'
;ANLQDAYLRCADLRGANLQGANLQGANLDFSCFPLWCGGLDIHLDDRQLIQIAYHLVRNGLHSKNASAETKKELAKLIDFANRFHRVDECGKVDENDR
;
A
#
# COMPACT_ATOMS: atom_id res chain seq x y z
N ALA A 1 5.14 1.65 -19.87
CA ALA A 1 3.70 1.56 -20.17
C ALA A 1 2.92 2.70 -19.52
N ASN A 2 1.89 3.17 -20.17
CA ASN A 2 1.02 4.22 -19.62
C ASN A 2 -0.31 3.60 -19.20
N LEU A 3 -0.48 3.46 -17.88
CA LEU A 3 -1.71 2.95 -17.28
C LEU A 3 -2.42 4.03 -16.47
N GLN A 4 -2.15 5.30 -16.79
CA GLN A 4 -2.76 6.42 -16.11
C GLN A 4 -4.28 6.31 -16.15
N ASP A 5 -4.92 6.48 -14.99
CA ASP A 5 -6.37 6.40 -14.80
C ASP A 5 -6.99 5.04 -15.17
N ALA A 6 -6.18 3.99 -15.31
CA ALA A 6 -6.67 2.66 -15.65
C ALA A 6 -7.53 2.07 -14.53
N TYR A 7 -8.51 1.26 -14.91
CA TYR A 7 -9.34 0.55 -13.95
C TYR A 7 -8.72 -0.82 -13.67
N LEU A 8 -7.92 -0.88 -12.59
CA LEU A 8 -7.20 -2.10 -12.21
C LEU A 8 -7.79 -2.73 -10.95
N ARG A 9 -9.02 -2.35 -10.60
CA ARG A 9 -9.71 -2.92 -9.45
C ARG A 9 -9.81 -4.43 -9.59
N CYS A 10 -9.43 -5.16 -8.54
CA CYS A 10 -9.42 -6.62 -8.50
C CYS A 10 -8.41 -7.26 -9.47
N ALA A 11 -7.52 -6.49 -10.08
CA ALA A 11 -6.55 -7.03 -11.03
C ALA A 11 -5.51 -7.88 -10.30
N ASP A 12 -5.14 -8.99 -10.92
CA ASP A 12 -4.02 -9.81 -10.46
C ASP A 12 -2.75 -9.34 -11.15
N LEU A 13 -1.95 -8.58 -10.42
CA LEU A 13 -0.70 -8.02 -10.93
C LEU A 13 0.52 -8.80 -10.44
N ARG A 14 0.31 -9.96 -9.83
CA ARG A 14 1.43 -10.79 -9.36
C ARG A 14 2.29 -11.18 -10.56
N GLY A 15 3.59 -10.96 -10.43
CA GLY A 15 4.52 -11.26 -11.50
C GLY A 15 4.52 -10.26 -12.66
N ALA A 16 3.66 -9.27 -12.65
CA ALA A 16 3.64 -8.24 -13.70
C ALA A 16 4.90 -7.38 -13.60
N ASN A 17 5.46 -7.03 -14.75
CA ASN A 17 6.57 -6.08 -14.79
C ASN A 17 6.04 -4.70 -15.07
N LEU A 18 5.96 -3.88 -14.01
CA LEU A 18 5.45 -2.51 -14.08
C LEU A 18 6.58 -1.48 -13.95
N GLN A 19 7.83 -1.90 -14.02
CA GLN A 19 8.96 -1.02 -13.87
C GLN A 19 8.87 0.14 -14.86
N GLY A 20 8.93 1.37 -14.36
CA GLY A 20 8.81 2.57 -15.18
C GLY A 20 7.39 2.90 -15.64
N ALA A 21 6.40 2.08 -15.31
CA ALA A 21 5.02 2.33 -15.72
C ALA A 21 4.41 3.51 -14.97
N ASN A 22 3.54 4.27 -15.62
CA ASN A 22 2.79 5.35 -15.00
C ASN A 22 1.41 4.84 -14.59
N LEU A 23 1.19 4.73 -13.27
CA LEU A 23 -0.09 4.28 -12.70
C LEU A 23 -0.88 5.42 -12.07
N GLN A 24 -0.47 6.66 -12.27
CA GLN A 24 -1.12 7.82 -11.66
C GLN A 24 -2.63 7.79 -11.94
N GLY A 25 -3.44 7.90 -10.88
CA GLY A 25 -4.90 7.90 -11.00
C GLY A 25 -5.54 6.53 -11.20
N ALA A 26 -4.75 5.47 -11.40
CA ALA A 26 -5.32 4.13 -11.58
C ALA A 26 -5.97 3.62 -10.28
N ASN A 27 -7.08 2.91 -10.42
CA ASN A 27 -7.76 2.31 -9.27
C ASN A 27 -7.14 0.95 -8.98
N LEU A 28 -6.47 0.84 -7.83
CA LEU A 28 -5.80 -0.39 -7.38
C LEU A 28 -6.57 -1.13 -6.29
N ASP A 29 -7.81 -0.72 -5.99
CA ASP A 29 -8.58 -1.36 -4.93
C ASP A 29 -8.76 -2.85 -5.21
N PHE A 30 -8.54 -3.68 -4.20
CA PHE A 30 -8.66 -5.14 -4.27
C PHE A 30 -7.68 -5.81 -5.24
N SER A 31 -6.64 -5.11 -5.71
CA SER A 31 -5.65 -5.70 -6.61
C SER A 31 -4.60 -6.51 -5.85
N CYS A 32 -3.94 -7.41 -6.56
CA CYS A 32 -2.74 -8.08 -6.08
C CYS A 32 -1.53 -7.38 -6.68
N PHE A 33 -0.75 -6.72 -5.84
CA PHE A 33 0.38 -5.91 -6.29
C PHE A 33 1.63 -6.78 -6.50
N PRO A 34 2.50 -6.46 -7.49
CA PRO A 34 3.69 -7.26 -7.74
C PRO A 34 4.80 -6.96 -6.73
N LEU A 35 5.04 -7.88 -5.80
CA LEU A 35 6.08 -7.75 -4.79
C LEU A 35 7.36 -8.47 -5.24
N TRP A 36 7.90 -8.05 -6.37
CA TRP A 36 9.18 -8.50 -6.92
C TRP A 36 9.83 -7.30 -7.60
N CYS A 37 11.01 -7.47 -8.18
CA CYS A 37 11.74 -6.33 -8.75
C CYS A 37 10.97 -5.62 -9.86
N GLY A 38 10.06 -6.31 -10.55
CA GLY A 38 9.19 -5.69 -11.55
C GLY A 38 8.14 -4.75 -10.96
N GLY A 39 7.97 -4.73 -9.65
CA GLY A 39 7.10 -3.80 -8.93
C GLY A 39 7.82 -2.59 -8.37
N LEU A 40 9.04 -2.32 -8.83
CA LEU A 40 9.84 -1.19 -8.39
C LEU A 40 9.88 -0.11 -9.48
N ASP A 41 10.18 1.11 -9.06
CA ASP A 41 10.31 2.26 -9.96
C ASP A 41 9.03 2.55 -10.74
N ILE A 42 7.89 2.23 -10.14
CA ILE A 42 6.57 2.55 -10.67
C ILE A 42 6.22 3.99 -10.29
N HIS A 43 5.60 4.71 -11.20
CA HIS A 43 5.17 6.09 -10.93
C HIS A 43 3.77 6.06 -10.30
N LEU A 44 3.74 6.10 -8.97
CA LEU A 44 2.51 6.06 -8.17
C LEU A 44 2.18 7.45 -7.66
N ASP A 45 0.88 7.73 -7.50
CA ASP A 45 0.44 8.97 -6.88
C ASP A 45 0.32 8.83 -5.34
N ASP A 46 -0.02 9.95 -4.68
CA ASP A 46 -0.12 9.98 -3.22
C ASP A 46 -1.17 9.01 -2.70
N ARG A 47 -2.31 8.93 -3.38
CA ARG A 47 -3.41 8.05 -2.97
C ARG A 47 -2.99 6.59 -2.98
N GLN A 48 -2.25 6.19 -4.00
CA GLN A 48 -1.74 4.82 -4.14
C GLN A 48 -0.65 4.52 -3.12
N LEU A 49 0.26 5.48 -2.89
CA LEU A 49 1.32 5.30 -1.89
C LEU A 49 0.75 5.19 -0.49
N ILE A 50 -0.26 6.00 -0.16
CA ILE A 50 -0.94 5.93 1.14
C ILE A 50 -1.65 4.60 1.29
N GLN A 51 -2.28 4.09 0.25
CA GLN A 51 -2.94 2.79 0.28
C GLN A 51 -1.96 1.67 0.60
N ILE A 52 -0.80 1.66 -0.04
CA ILE A 52 0.25 0.66 0.20
C ILE A 52 0.79 0.83 1.62
N ALA A 53 1.02 2.06 2.06
CA ALA A 53 1.50 2.34 3.41
C ALA A 53 0.50 1.87 4.48
N TYR A 54 -0.79 2.06 4.26
CA TYR A 54 -1.82 1.59 5.19
C TYR A 54 -1.73 0.09 5.39
N HIS A 55 -1.61 -0.66 4.31
CA HIS A 55 -1.51 -2.13 4.38
C HIS A 55 -0.23 -2.54 5.11
N LEU A 56 0.89 -1.89 4.82
CA LEU A 56 2.15 -2.16 5.50
C LEU A 56 2.05 -1.89 7.00
N VAL A 57 1.56 -0.71 7.38
CA VAL A 57 1.53 -0.28 8.78
C VAL A 57 0.56 -1.14 9.58
N ARG A 58 -0.65 -1.34 9.07
CA ARG A 58 -1.66 -2.11 9.79
C ARG A 58 -1.24 -3.56 9.98
N ASN A 59 -0.79 -4.20 8.91
CA ASN A 59 -0.34 -5.58 9.01
C ASN A 59 0.87 -5.71 9.92
N GLY A 60 1.80 -4.76 9.84
CA GLY A 60 3.00 -4.81 10.66
C GLY A 60 2.72 -4.61 12.14
N LEU A 61 1.87 -3.66 12.52
CA LEU A 61 1.54 -3.41 13.92
C LEU A 61 0.72 -4.54 14.54
N HIS A 62 -0.13 -5.20 13.74
CA HIS A 62 -0.95 -6.32 14.23
C HIS A 62 -0.24 -7.67 14.12
N SER A 63 0.93 -7.74 13.49
CA SER A 63 1.63 -9.00 13.31
C SER A 63 2.24 -9.49 14.61
N LYS A 64 1.95 -10.73 14.96
CA LYS A 64 2.55 -11.37 16.14
C LYS A 64 4.02 -11.72 15.90
N ASN A 65 4.45 -11.74 14.66
CA ASN A 65 5.79 -12.17 14.26
C ASN A 65 6.74 -11.01 14.00
N ALA A 66 6.23 -9.77 14.00
CA ALA A 66 7.07 -8.60 13.81
C ALA A 66 7.74 -8.22 15.12
N SER A 67 9.02 -7.83 15.05
CA SER A 67 9.76 -7.41 16.27
C SER A 67 9.23 -6.07 16.78
N ALA A 68 9.51 -5.79 18.06
CA ALA A 68 9.16 -4.51 18.67
C ALA A 68 9.87 -3.36 17.95
N GLU A 69 11.09 -3.57 17.50
CA GLU A 69 11.86 -2.56 16.76
C GLU A 69 11.19 -2.22 15.42
N THR A 70 10.78 -3.25 14.68
CA THR A 70 10.06 -3.05 13.41
C THR A 70 8.76 -2.29 13.64
N LYS A 71 8.00 -2.68 14.67
CA LYS A 71 6.73 -2.00 14.99
C LYS A 71 6.95 -0.55 15.36
N LYS A 72 8.04 -0.23 16.07
CA LYS A 72 8.39 1.14 16.42
C LYS A 72 8.60 1.99 15.17
N GLU A 73 9.29 1.44 14.17
CA GLU A 73 9.52 2.17 12.93
C GLU A 73 8.21 2.37 12.14
N LEU A 74 7.37 1.34 12.08
CA LEU A 74 6.09 1.44 11.38
C LEU A 74 5.13 2.42 12.06
N ALA A 75 5.19 2.53 13.39
CA ALA A 75 4.34 3.46 14.13
C ALA A 75 4.59 4.93 13.72
N LYS A 76 5.75 5.25 13.21
CA LYS A 76 6.07 6.60 12.71
C LYS A 76 5.24 6.98 11.49
N LEU A 77 4.65 6.00 10.81
CA LEU A 77 3.87 6.20 9.59
C LEU A 77 2.36 6.17 9.83
N ILE A 78 1.90 6.08 11.08
CA ILE A 78 0.47 5.93 11.40
C ILE A 78 -0.37 7.07 10.82
N ASP A 79 0.05 8.32 11.00
CA ASP A 79 -0.73 9.46 10.51
C ASP A 79 -0.82 9.46 8.98
N PHE A 80 0.26 9.12 8.31
CA PHE A 80 0.29 9.01 6.86
C PHE A 80 -0.63 7.88 6.38
N ALA A 81 -0.55 6.72 7.02
CA ALA A 81 -1.36 5.55 6.67
C ALA A 81 -2.86 5.83 6.85
N ASN A 82 -3.24 6.57 7.89
CA ASN A 82 -4.64 6.85 8.19
C ASN A 82 -5.29 7.84 7.22
N ARG A 83 -4.55 8.34 6.23
CA ARG A 83 -5.12 9.11 5.12
C ARG A 83 -5.69 8.21 4.02
N PHE A 84 -5.63 6.91 4.21
CA PHE A 84 -6.15 5.93 3.26
C PHE A 84 -7.60 6.22 2.91
N HIS A 85 -7.94 6.22 1.61
CA HIS A 85 -9.27 6.58 1.13
C HIS A 85 -10.39 5.62 1.54
N ARG A 86 -10.04 4.43 2.02
CA ARG A 86 -11.02 3.45 2.55
C ARG A 86 -10.85 3.26 4.06
N VAL A 87 -10.24 4.21 4.75
CA VAL A 87 -9.97 4.10 6.20
C VAL A 87 -11.24 3.98 7.04
N ASP A 88 -12.33 4.62 6.60
CA ASP A 88 -13.61 4.53 7.33
C ASP A 88 -14.22 3.14 7.24
N GLU A 89 -13.97 2.43 6.15
CA GLU A 89 -14.42 1.05 5.97
C GLU A 89 -13.56 0.07 6.74
N CYS A 90 -12.25 0.27 6.73
CA CYS A 90 -11.29 -0.69 7.32
C CYS A 90 -10.93 -0.37 8.76
N GLY A 91 -11.05 0.88 9.18
CA GLY A 91 -10.69 1.34 10.52
C GLY A 91 -9.31 1.97 10.58
N LYS A 92 -9.19 3.02 11.40
CA LYS A 92 -7.90 3.69 11.60
C LYS A 92 -6.93 2.80 12.35
N VAL A 93 -5.65 2.93 12.02
CA VAL A 93 -4.59 2.31 12.79
C VAL A 93 -4.33 3.16 14.03
N ASP A 94 -4.17 2.52 15.18
CA ASP A 94 -3.88 3.18 16.46
C ASP A 94 -2.50 2.73 16.95
N GLU A 95 -1.78 3.64 17.58
CA GLU A 95 -0.48 3.33 18.17
C GLU A 95 -0.57 2.19 19.19
N ASN A 96 -1.72 2.06 19.88
CA ASN A 96 -1.94 1.01 20.87
C ASN A 96 -2.21 -0.36 20.24
N ASP A 97 -2.31 -0.46 18.93
CA ASP A 97 -2.56 -1.72 18.22
C ASP A 97 -1.33 -2.64 18.20
N ARG A 98 -0.18 -2.13 18.63
CA ARG A 98 1.06 -2.90 18.64
C ARG A 98 1.02 -4.09 19.61
#